data_3bea9c80dac4a47acc1072d96578ac94
#
_entry.id   3bea9c80dac4a47acc1072d96578ac94
#
_cell.length_a   1.000
_cell.length_b   1.000
_cell.length_c   1.000
_cell.angle_alpha   90.00
_cell.angle_beta   90.00
_cell.angle_gamma   90.00
#
_symmetry.space_group_name_H-M   'P 1'
#
loop_
_entity.id
_entity.type
_entity.pdbx_description
1 polymer ?
#
loop_
_entity_poly.entity_id
_entity_poly.type
_entity_poly.pdbx_seq_one_letter_code
_entity_poly.pdbx_strand_id
1 'polypeptide(L)'
;LKVVDLRRFGRTEGSDPPRKRIFILLLLVSCVVMVGLSFVLWWVPYVGLANIHASLPWVLAFFMGFGVLFCLGGALTLLMTIVRGRNLFFNRKIRGVVIRILFPLLVGVGRCFGLSKDEIRRSFVAINNRLVFAESKKVRPERLLILLPHCIQNHECGIRITADVAKCKGCGKCKIKDLCEVSQRHGVSIAVATGGTLARRIVIEKKPDMIIAVACERDLTSGIQDSYPIPVFGILNHRPFGPCFDTDVDMTMVETALASFLYDEADHAERSGPHDSHEGGAPKCVSRPIS
;
A
#
# COMPACT_ATOMS: atom_id res chain seq x y z
N LEU A 1 -9.42 -17.81 -16.51
CA LEU A 1 -8.59 -17.07 -15.55
C LEU A 1 -7.27 -16.68 -16.25
N LYS A 2 -7.22 -15.46 -16.87
CA LYS A 2 -5.96 -14.92 -17.36
C LYS A 2 -5.08 -14.66 -16.14
N VAL A 3 -3.96 -15.36 -16.03
CA VAL A 3 -2.93 -15.12 -15.04
C VAL A 3 -2.39 -13.71 -15.32
N VAL A 4 -2.84 -12.74 -14.54
CA VAL A 4 -2.31 -11.37 -14.59
C VAL A 4 -0.84 -11.45 -14.20
N ASP A 5 0.05 -11.10 -15.13
CA ASP A 5 1.49 -11.16 -14.87
C ASP A 5 1.89 -10.07 -13.87
N LEU A 6 1.88 -10.45 -12.59
CA LEU A 6 2.29 -9.59 -11.47
C LEU A 6 3.73 -9.05 -11.61
N ARG A 7 4.50 -9.52 -12.58
CA ARG A 7 5.84 -9.00 -12.88
C ARG A 7 5.79 -7.59 -13.50
N ARG A 8 4.65 -7.22 -14.12
CA ARG A 8 4.45 -5.87 -14.67
C ARG A 8 4.25 -4.81 -13.59
N PHE A 9 3.64 -5.14 -12.45
CA PHE A 9 3.34 -4.18 -11.37
C PHE A 9 4.56 -3.63 -10.60
N GLY A 10 5.77 -4.06 -10.92
CA GLY A 10 7.00 -3.55 -10.29
C GLY A 10 7.96 -2.88 -11.26
N ARG A 11 7.58 -2.71 -12.52
CA ARG A 11 8.46 -2.20 -13.56
C ARG A 11 8.13 -0.73 -13.84
N THR A 12 8.90 0.19 -13.26
CA THR A 12 9.05 1.55 -13.79
C THR A 12 10.14 1.50 -14.85
N GLU A 13 9.94 2.10 -16.01
CA GLU A 13 10.99 2.22 -17.04
C GLU A 13 12.25 2.81 -16.39
N GLY A 14 13.37 2.06 -16.48
CA GLY A 14 14.67 2.45 -15.94
C GLY A 14 15.01 1.93 -14.53
N SER A 15 14.18 1.12 -13.87
CA SER A 15 14.53 0.49 -12.60
C SER A 15 14.58 -1.04 -12.69
N ASP A 16 15.63 -1.62 -12.11
CA ASP A 16 15.74 -3.08 -11.94
C ASP A 16 14.49 -3.65 -11.27
N PRO A 17 13.99 -4.82 -11.71
CA PRO A 17 12.83 -5.45 -11.08
C PRO A 17 13.10 -5.69 -9.60
N PRO A 18 12.09 -5.45 -8.72
CA PRO A 18 12.27 -5.61 -7.28
C PRO A 18 12.76 -7.02 -6.97
N ARG A 19 13.98 -7.12 -6.47
CA ARG A 19 14.64 -8.41 -6.18
C ARG A 19 14.01 -9.02 -4.94
N LYS A 20 13.03 -9.92 -5.11
CA LYS A 20 12.41 -10.68 -4.00
C LYS A 20 13.44 -11.27 -3.02
N ARG A 21 14.58 -11.76 -3.56
CA ARG A 21 15.66 -12.35 -2.78
C ARG A 21 16.26 -11.35 -1.80
N ILE A 22 16.42 -10.08 -2.19
CA ILE A 22 16.94 -9.01 -1.33
C ILE A 22 16.00 -8.78 -0.15
N PHE A 23 14.69 -8.68 -0.39
CA PHE A 23 13.73 -8.48 0.70
C PHE A 23 13.70 -9.67 1.68
N ILE A 24 13.70 -10.90 1.17
CA ILE A 24 13.76 -12.11 2.00
C ILE A 24 15.05 -12.13 2.82
N LEU A 25 16.19 -11.83 2.20
CA LEU A 25 17.48 -11.76 2.89
C LEU A 25 17.45 -10.69 3.99
N LEU A 26 16.98 -9.48 3.67
CA LEU A 26 16.85 -8.39 4.64
C LEU A 26 15.90 -8.75 5.79
N LEU A 27 14.78 -9.42 5.50
CA LEU A 27 13.85 -9.90 6.52
C LEU A 27 14.54 -10.89 7.46
N LEU A 28 15.28 -11.87 6.93
CA LEU A 28 16.03 -12.84 7.73
C LEU A 28 17.10 -12.17 8.58
N VAL A 29 17.92 -11.29 7.99
CA VAL A 29 18.95 -10.56 8.74
C VAL A 29 18.32 -9.67 9.80
N SER A 30 17.20 -9.00 9.52
CA SER A 30 16.47 -8.20 10.51
C SER A 30 15.96 -9.04 11.68
N CYS A 31 15.52 -10.27 11.43
CA CYS A 31 15.15 -11.22 12.50
C CYS A 31 16.35 -11.58 13.37
N VAL A 32 17.51 -11.87 12.78
CA VAL A 32 18.74 -12.17 13.52
C VAL A 32 19.19 -10.97 14.36
N VAL A 33 19.18 -9.76 13.79
CA VAL A 33 19.52 -8.53 14.52
C VAL A 33 18.55 -8.29 15.68
N MET A 34 17.25 -8.50 15.48
CA MET A 34 16.24 -8.35 16.52
C MET A 34 16.49 -9.33 17.69
N VAL A 35 16.79 -10.59 17.40
CA VAL A 35 17.12 -11.58 18.43
C VAL A 35 18.37 -11.17 19.20
N GLY A 36 19.43 -10.74 18.50
CA GLY A 36 20.68 -10.27 19.11
C GLY A 36 20.46 -9.05 20.01
N LEU A 37 19.71 -8.04 19.53
CA LEU A 37 19.37 -6.86 20.33
C LEU A 37 18.53 -7.22 21.56
N SER A 38 17.58 -8.13 21.43
CA SER A 38 16.76 -8.59 22.57
C SER A 38 17.61 -9.32 23.61
N PHE A 39 18.60 -10.11 23.17
CA PHE A 39 19.54 -10.76 24.06
C PHE A 39 20.38 -9.74 24.84
N VAL A 40 20.95 -8.72 24.16
CA VAL A 40 21.73 -7.65 24.79
C VAL A 40 20.87 -6.85 25.77
N LEU A 41 19.64 -6.48 25.39
CA LEU A 41 18.70 -5.75 26.24
C LEU A 41 18.29 -6.56 27.48
N TRP A 42 18.28 -7.88 27.41
CA TRP A 42 18.05 -8.73 28.58
C TRP A 42 19.33 -8.87 29.42
N TRP A 43 20.48 -9.07 28.78
CA TRP A 43 21.76 -9.31 29.46
C TRP A 43 22.24 -8.12 30.31
N VAL A 44 22.16 -6.91 29.75
CA VAL A 44 22.65 -5.69 30.43
C VAL A 44 21.96 -5.44 31.77
N PRO A 45 20.60 -5.45 31.88
CA PRO A 45 19.93 -5.24 33.15
C PRO A 45 19.89 -6.47 34.06
N TYR A 46 20.33 -7.65 33.57
CA TYR A 46 20.25 -8.91 34.32
C TYR A 46 20.87 -8.81 35.71
N VAL A 47 22.11 -8.30 35.79
CA VAL A 47 22.86 -8.18 37.06
C VAL A 47 22.17 -7.21 38.02
N GLY A 48 21.66 -6.08 37.54
CA GLY A 48 20.94 -5.10 38.36
C GLY A 48 19.62 -5.64 38.88
N LEU A 49 18.83 -6.28 38.01
CA LEU A 49 17.52 -6.85 38.39
C LEU A 49 17.64 -8.05 39.34
N ALA A 50 18.69 -8.89 39.17
CA ALA A 50 18.94 -10.01 40.05
C ALA A 50 19.29 -9.56 41.47
N ASN A 51 19.92 -8.39 41.65
CA ASN A 51 20.22 -7.80 42.94
C ASN A 51 18.98 -7.26 43.67
N ILE A 52 17.91 -6.91 42.93
CA ILE A 52 16.64 -6.44 43.54
C ILE A 52 15.79 -7.65 43.92
N HIS A 53 15.61 -8.59 43.02
CA HIS A 53 14.82 -9.80 43.29
C HIS A 53 15.18 -10.90 42.26
N ALA A 54 15.43 -12.13 42.71
CA ALA A 54 15.87 -13.24 41.90
C ALA A 54 14.91 -13.62 40.72
N SER A 55 13.60 -13.33 40.85
CA SER A 55 12.61 -13.64 39.81
C SER A 55 12.47 -12.54 38.70
N LEU A 56 12.89 -11.29 38.98
CA LEU A 56 12.70 -10.17 38.04
C LEU A 56 13.37 -10.41 36.67
N PRO A 57 14.61 -10.89 36.58
CA PRO A 57 15.22 -11.19 35.28
C PRO A 57 14.45 -12.23 34.46
N TRP A 58 13.86 -13.21 35.11
CA TRP A 58 13.07 -14.26 34.44
C TRP A 58 11.73 -13.74 33.93
N VAL A 59 11.07 -12.84 34.69
CA VAL A 59 9.86 -12.17 34.23
C VAL A 59 10.15 -11.31 32.99
N LEU A 60 11.26 -10.55 33.02
CA LEU A 60 11.71 -9.78 31.85
C LEU A 60 12.02 -10.69 30.66
N ALA A 61 12.75 -11.79 30.88
CA ALA A 61 13.07 -12.78 29.85
C ALA A 61 11.82 -13.38 29.23
N PHE A 62 10.77 -13.67 30.02
CA PHE A 62 9.51 -14.18 29.52
C PHE A 62 8.81 -13.21 28.57
N PHE A 63 8.65 -11.93 28.96
CA PHE A 63 8.00 -10.94 28.12
C PHE A 63 8.81 -10.63 26.84
N MET A 64 10.13 -10.52 26.96
CA MET A 64 11.01 -10.32 25.78
C MET A 64 11.00 -11.54 24.87
N GLY A 65 11.11 -12.74 25.42
CA GLY A 65 11.05 -13.99 24.64
C GLY A 65 9.72 -14.15 23.92
N PHE A 66 8.59 -13.83 24.59
CA PHE A 66 7.27 -13.83 23.96
C PHE A 66 7.18 -12.83 22.82
N GLY A 67 7.67 -11.59 23.00
CA GLY A 67 7.70 -10.58 21.93
C GLY A 67 8.54 -11.00 20.73
N VAL A 68 9.72 -11.57 20.97
CA VAL A 68 10.60 -12.10 19.91
C VAL A 68 9.91 -13.24 19.17
N LEU A 69 9.34 -14.22 19.89
CA LEU A 69 8.64 -15.36 19.29
C LEU A 69 7.45 -14.91 18.44
N PHE A 70 6.70 -13.92 18.93
CA PHE A 70 5.59 -13.31 18.18
C PHE A 70 6.06 -12.66 16.88
N CYS A 71 7.14 -11.87 16.92
CA CYS A 71 7.70 -11.23 15.72
C CYS A 71 8.29 -12.24 14.74
N LEU A 72 8.99 -13.28 15.23
CA LEU A 72 9.54 -14.35 14.38
C LEU A 72 8.42 -15.17 13.73
N GLY A 73 7.38 -15.51 14.48
CA GLY A 73 6.19 -16.17 13.95
C GLY A 73 5.51 -15.35 12.86
N GLY A 74 5.38 -14.02 13.07
CA GLY A 74 4.88 -13.09 12.07
C GLY A 74 5.76 -12.99 10.83
N ALA A 75 7.07 -12.93 10.99
CA ALA A 75 8.02 -12.93 9.88
C ALA A 75 7.97 -14.24 9.07
N LEU A 76 7.87 -15.37 9.75
CA LEU A 76 7.77 -16.69 9.13
C LEU A 76 6.46 -16.82 8.32
N THR A 77 5.34 -16.37 8.86
CA THR A 77 4.06 -16.38 8.13
C THR A 77 4.07 -15.46 6.92
N LEU A 78 4.71 -14.29 7.02
CA LEU A 78 4.93 -13.40 5.86
C LEU A 78 5.80 -14.09 4.80
N LEU A 79 6.90 -14.70 5.21
CA LEU A 79 7.80 -15.42 4.32
C LEU A 79 7.07 -16.56 3.59
N MET A 80 6.31 -17.37 4.32
CA MET A 80 5.51 -18.47 3.74
C MET A 80 4.45 -17.96 2.76
N THR A 81 3.79 -16.84 3.06
CA THR A 81 2.81 -16.22 2.15
C THR A 81 3.48 -15.73 0.86
N ILE A 82 4.67 -15.11 0.97
CA ILE A 82 5.44 -14.64 -0.21
C ILE A 82 5.91 -15.81 -1.09
N VAL A 83 6.33 -16.92 -0.48
CA VAL A 83 6.88 -18.08 -1.21
C VAL A 83 5.76 -18.93 -1.82
N ARG A 84 4.71 -19.23 -1.07
CA ARG A 84 3.62 -20.10 -1.50
C ARG A 84 2.46 -19.39 -2.20
N GLY A 85 2.35 -18.06 -2.08
CA GLY A 85 1.24 -17.29 -2.66
C GLY A 85 -0.15 -17.63 -2.09
N ARG A 86 -0.20 -18.33 -0.95
CA ARG A 86 -1.43 -18.73 -0.26
C ARG A 86 -1.48 -18.11 1.13
N ASN A 87 -2.65 -17.60 1.51
CA ASN A 87 -2.88 -17.06 2.83
C ASN A 87 -2.79 -18.17 3.89
N LEU A 88 -1.75 -18.16 4.70
CA LEU A 88 -1.73 -18.91 5.94
C LEU A 88 -2.42 -18.07 7.02
N PHE A 89 -3.40 -18.62 7.68
CA PHE A 89 -4.26 -18.24 8.81
C PHE A 89 -3.79 -17.10 9.75
N PHE A 90 -3.18 -16.03 9.22
CA PHE A 90 -2.71 -14.93 10.02
C PHE A 90 -3.69 -13.77 10.00
N ASN A 91 -4.24 -13.41 11.15
CA ASN A 91 -5.19 -12.30 11.29
C ASN A 91 -4.59 -11.00 10.72
N ARG A 92 -5.32 -10.32 9.84
CA ARG A 92 -4.89 -9.05 9.20
C ARG A 92 -4.29 -8.08 10.22
N LYS A 93 -4.92 -7.89 11.39
CA LYS A 93 -4.45 -6.97 12.45
C LYS A 93 -3.04 -7.29 12.94
N ILE A 94 -2.71 -8.56 13.17
CA ILE A 94 -1.40 -8.98 13.68
C ILE A 94 -0.31 -8.73 12.64
N ARG A 95 -0.60 -8.98 11.34
CA ARG A 95 0.34 -8.69 10.25
C ARG A 95 0.75 -7.21 10.21
N GLY A 96 -0.21 -6.28 10.39
CA GLY A 96 0.09 -4.84 10.42
C GLY A 96 1.04 -4.45 11.54
N VAL A 97 0.86 -5.01 12.73
CA VAL A 97 1.77 -4.78 13.88
C VAL A 97 3.17 -5.28 13.57
N VAL A 98 3.27 -6.51 13.04
CA VAL A 98 4.56 -7.12 12.66
C VAL A 98 5.28 -6.27 11.60
N ILE A 99 4.58 -5.85 10.55
CA ILE A 99 5.15 -4.99 9.50
C ILE A 99 5.61 -3.65 10.09
N ARG A 100 4.83 -3.03 10.97
CA ARG A 100 5.17 -1.74 11.60
C ARG A 100 6.44 -1.82 12.44
N ILE A 101 6.70 -2.95 13.10
CA ILE A 101 7.91 -3.16 13.91
C ILE A 101 9.10 -3.54 13.03
N LEU A 102 8.91 -4.51 12.12
CA LEU A 102 10.00 -5.02 11.30
C LEU A 102 10.46 -4.05 10.20
N PHE A 103 9.57 -3.20 9.69
CA PHE A 103 9.91 -2.32 8.58
C PHE A 103 11.02 -1.30 8.90
N PRO A 104 11.00 -0.56 10.04
CA PRO A 104 12.09 0.33 10.41
C PRO A 104 13.43 -0.40 10.57
N LEU A 105 13.40 -1.59 11.19
CA LEU A 105 14.59 -2.44 11.35
C LEU A 105 15.14 -2.89 10.00
N LEU A 106 14.26 -3.32 9.09
CA LEU A 106 14.61 -3.73 7.73
C LEU A 106 15.24 -2.58 6.94
N VAL A 107 14.73 -1.35 7.09
CA VAL A 107 15.33 -0.15 6.47
C VAL A 107 16.71 0.13 7.07
N GLY A 108 16.87 0.02 8.39
CA GLY A 108 18.15 0.21 9.09
C GLY A 108 19.19 -0.78 8.60
N VAL A 109 18.87 -2.07 8.63
CA VAL A 109 19.75 -3.16 8.16
C VAL A 109 20.10 -2.99 6.68
N GLY A 110 19.10 -2.71 5.82
CA GLY A 110 19.32 -2.52 4.39
C GLY A 110 20.31 -1.41 4.07
N ARG A 111 20.30 -0.32 4.87
CA ARG A 111 21.29 0.76 4.73
C ARG A 111 22.70 0.33 5.07
N CYS A 112 22.87 -0.54 6.06
CA CYS A 112 24.19 -1.12 6.37
C CYS A 112 24.75 -1.97 5.22
N PHE A 113 23.88 -2.54 4.39
CA PHE A 113 24.25 -3.27 3.16
C PHE A 113 24.33 -2.38 1.90
N GLY A 114 24.32 -1.06 2.05
CA GLY A 114 24.46 -0.12 0.93
C GLY A 114 23.22 0.03 0.05
N LEU A 115 22.03 -0.50 0.46
CA LEU A 115 20.80 -0.34 -0.28
C LEU A 115 20.20 1.06 -0.06
N SER A 116 19.71 1.66 -1.14
CA SER A 116 19.00 2.92 -1.04
C SER A 116 17.64 2.75 -0.33
N LYS A 117 17.19 3.80 0.38
CA LYS A 117 15.87 3.79 1.02
C LYS A 117 14.74 3.52 0.01
N ASP A 118 14.88 4.02 -1.21
CA ASP A 118 13.84 3.91 -2.21
C ASP A 118 13.76 2.50 -2.81
N GLU A 119 14.89 1.79 -2.96
CA GLU A 119 14.89 0.37 -3.34
C GLU A 119 14.17 -0.50 -2.31
N ILE A 120 14.41 -0.25 -1.03
CA ILE A 120 13.74 -0.98 0.07
C ILE A 120 12.24 -0.69 0.04
N ARG A 121 11.84 0.57 -0.14
CA ARG A 121 10.44 0.98 -0.24
C ARG A 121 9.73 0.37 -1.44
N ARG A 122 10.38 0.38 -2.62
CA ARG A 122 9.85 -0.30 -3.83
C ARG A 122 9.62 -1.78 -3.59
N SER A 123 10.59 -2.44 -2.98
CA SER A 123 10.47 -3.86 -2.62
C SER A 123 9.32 -4.12 -1.65
N PHE A 124 9.12 -3.24 -0.67
CA PHE A 124 8.00 -3.30 0.27
C PHE A 124 6.65 -3.15 -0.45
N VAL A 125 6.50 -2.13 -1.32
CA VAL A 125 5.27 -1.90 -2.10
C VAL A 125 4.97 -3.12 -2.99
N ALA A 126 5.99 -3.66 -3.68
CA ALA A 126 5.81 -4.82 -4.54
C ALA A 126 5.36 -6.07 -3.77
N ILE A 127 5.86 -6.28 -2.55
CA ILE A 127 5.44 -7.40 -1.70
C ILE A 127 4.04 -7.16 -1.14
N ASN A 128 3.75 -5.95 -0.67
CA ASN A 128 2.41 -5.59 -0.23
C ASN A 128 1.38 -5.83 -1.34
N ASN A 129 1.66 -5.42 -2.57
CA ASN A 129 0.77 -5.63 -3.71
C ASN A 129 0.48 -7.12 -3.96
N ARG A 130 1.48 -7.99 -3.80
CA ARG A 130 1.27 -9.44 -3.90
C ARG A 130 0.39 -9.99 -2.80
N LEU A 131 0.60 -9.52 -1.57
CA LEU A 131 -0.21 -9.91 -0.42
C LEU A 131 -1.66 -9.44 -0.61
N VAL A 132 -1.84 -8.19 -1.04
CA VAL A 132 -3.17 -7.63 -1.34
C VAL A 132 -3.84 -8.43 -2.46
N PHE A 133 -3.14 -8.72 -3.54
CA PHE A 133 -3.69 -9.50 -4.66
C PHE A 133 -4.08 -10.93 -4.25
N ALA A 134 -3.30 -11.56 -3.37
CA ALA A 134 -3.60 -12.91 -2.87
C ALA A 134 -4.75 -12.95 -1.86
N GLU A 135 -5.01 -11.86 -1.14
CA GLU A 135 -6.00 -11.78 -0.05
C GLU A 135 -7.29 -11.06 -0.42
N SER A 136 -7.22 -10.13 -1.37
CA SER A 136 -8.36 -9.26 -1.64
C SER A 136 -9.46 -10.03 -2.34
N LYS A 137 -10.64 -9.92 -1.74
CA LYS A 137 -11.88 -10.28 -2.41
C LYS A 137 -12.24 -9.13 -3.36
N LYS A 138 -12.96 -9.45 -4.40
CA LYS A 138 -13.56 -8.43 -5.26
C LYS A 138 -14.43 -7.50 -4.42
N VAL A 139 -14.40 -6.21 -4.72
CA VAL A 139 -15.16 -5.17 -3.99
C VAL A 139 -16.12 -4.46 -4.95
N ARG A 140 -17.17 -3.88 -4.38
CA ARG A 140 -18.12 -3.06 -5.16
C ARG A 140 -17.46 -1.76 -5.59
N PRO A 141 -17.81 -1.19 -6.76
CA PRO A 141 -17.24 0.07 -7.23
C PRO A 141 -17.33 1.22 -6.21
N GLU A 142 -18.47 1.34 -5.50
CA GLU A 142 -18.69 2.39 -4.50
C GLU A 142 -17.77 2.28 -3.29
N ARG A 143 -17.22 1.08 -3.03
CA ARG A 143 -16.37 0.77 -1.90
C ARG A 143 -14.89 0.74 -2.27
N LEU A 144 -14.54 1.02 -3.54
CA LEU A 144 -13.18 1.16 -4.01
C LEU A 144 -12.83 2.63 -4.17
N LEU A 145 -11.66 3.04 -3.67
CA LEU A 145 -11.16 4.40 -3.78
C LEU A 145 -9.87 4.42 -4.61
N ILE A 146 -9.83 5.25 -5.66
CA ILE A 146 -8.59 5.62 -6.33
C ILE A 146 -8.06 6.88 -5.66
N LEU A 147 -6.87 6.78 -5.04
CA LEU A 147 -6.22 7.88 -4.35
C LEU A 147 -4.99 8.33 -5.11
N LEU A 148 -4.97 9.59 -5.52
CA LEU A 148 -3.95 10.19 -6.36
C LEU A 148 -3.14 11.24 -5.60
N PRO A 149 -1.85 11.43 -5.93
CA PRO A 149 -1.06 12.53 -5.41
C PRO A 149 -1.32 13.79 -6.24
N HIS A 150 -1.22 14.95 -5.61
CA HIS A 150 -1.39 16.25 -6.28
C HIS A 150 -0.37 16.49 -7.41
N CYS A 151 0.82 15.91 -7.31
CA CYS A 151 1.90 16.10 -8.29
C CYS A 151 1.63 15.47 -9.68
N ILE A 152 0.54 14.71 -9.85
CA ILE A 152 0.06 14.25 -11.17
C ILE A 152 -0.58 15.40 -11.96
N GLN A 153 -1.10 16.42 -11.26
CA GLN A 153 -1.67 17.59 -11.90
C GLN A 153 -0.57 18.44 -12.54
N ASN A 154 -0.80 18.88 -13.78
CA ASN A 154 0.11 19.80 -14.46
C ASN A 154 0.25 21.10 -13.66
N HIS A 155 1.48 21.59 -13.47
CA HIS A 155 1.81 22.74 -12.63
C HIS A 155 1.18 24.06 -13.13
N GLU A 156 0.95 24.20 -14.44
CA GLU A 156 0.30 25.37 -15.05
C GLU A 156 -1.21 25.38 -14.85
N CYS A 157 -1.78 24.32 -14.26
CA CYS A 157 -3.24 24.23 -14.11
C CYS A 157 -3.75 25.17 -13.01
N GLY A 158 -4.47 26.20 -13.39
CA GLY A 158 -5.08 27.17 -12.46
C GLY A 158 -6.25 26.64 -11.61
N ILE A 159 -6.65 25.36 -11.79
CA ILE A 159 -7.78 24.77 -11.08
C ILE A 159 -7.28 23.93 -9.91
N ARG A 160 -7.81 24.17 -8.71
CA ARG A 160 -7.51 23.35 -7.53
C ARG A 160 -8.41 22.11 -7.51
N ILE A 161 -7.87 20.96 -7.92
CA ILE A 161 -8.59 19.67 -7.92
C ILE A 161 -8.51 18.91 -6.59
N THR A 162 -7.70 19.36 -5.64
CA THR A 162 -7.54 18.72 -4.33
C THR A 162 -8.77 18.78 -3.45
N ALA A 163 -9.61 19.79 -3.62
CA ALA A 163 -10.89 19.89 -2.93
C ALA A 163 -11.99 19.09 -3.65
N ASP A 164 -11.93 19.06 -4.99
CA ASP A 164 -12.94 18.42 -5.80
C ASP A 164 -12.37 18.09 -7.19
N VAL A 165 -12.17 16.83 -7.46
CA VAL A 165 -11.63 16.33 -8.74
C VAL A 165 -12.61 16.56 -9.90
N ALA A 166 -13.92 16.69 -9.62
CA ALA A 166 -14.95 16.99 -10.63
C ALA A 166 -14.76 18.36 -11.30
N LYS A 167 -13.99 19.25 -10.69
CA LYS A 167 -13.63 20.55 -11.27
C LYS A 167 -12.62 20.46 -12.41
N CYS A 168 -12.05 19.29 -12.68
CA CYS A 168 -11.12 19.09 -13.79
C CYS A 168 -11.84 19.39 -15.12
N LYS A 169 -11.25 20.29 -15.92
CA LYS A 169 -11.79 20.66 -17.24
C LYS A 169 -11.52 19.64 -18.35
N GLY A 170 -10.78 18.57 -18.05
CA GLY A 170 -10.45 17.53 -19.04
C GLY A 170 -9.56 18.01 -20.20
N CYS A 171 -8.67 18.99 -19.96
CA CYS A 171 -7.84 19.61 -21.02
C CYS A 171 -6.77 18.68 -21.61
N GLY A 172 -6.54 17.49 -21.05
CA GLY A 172 -5.57 16.51 -21.56
C GLY A 172 -4.09 16.82 -21.26
N LYS A 173 -3.77 17.93 -20.55
CA LYS A 173 -2.38 18.27 -20.21
C LYS A 173 -1.75 17.36 -19.14
N CYS A 174 -2.54 16.57 -18.43
CA CYS A 174 -2.08 15.60 -17.42
C CYS A 174 -3.02 14.40 -17.34
N LYS A 175 -2.59 13.32 -16.70
CA LYS A 175 -3.35 12.05 -16.58
C LYS A 175 -4.62 12.12 -15.72
N ILE A 176 -4.93 13.26 -15.09
CA ILE A 176 -6.16 13.43 -14.32
C ILE A 176 -7.40 13.21 -15.19
N LYS A 177 -7.38 13.67 -16.46
CA LYS A 177 -8.47 13.43 -17.40
C LYS A 177 -8.72 11.92 -17.59
N ASP A 178 -7.68 11.18 -17.97
CA ASP A 178 -7.77 9.75 -18.25
C ASP A 178 -8.23 8.97 -17.00
N LEU A 179 -7.70 9.34 -15.81
CA LEU A 179 -8.10 8.77 -14.54
C LEU A 179 -9.57 9.07 -14.18
N CYS A 180 -10.05 10.25 -14.52
CA CYS A 180 -11.46 10.60 -14.34
C CYS A 180 -12.37 9.76 -15.26
N GLU A 181 -11.99 9.59 -16.51
CA GLU A 181 -12.75 8.77 -17.46
C GLU A 181 -12.82 7.30 -17.01
N VAL A 182 -11.70 6.75 -16.52
CA VAL A 182 -11.65 5.40 -15.95
C VAL A 182 -12.51 5.29 -14.68
N SER A 183 -12.45 6.29 -13.79
CA SER A 183 -13.28 6.36 -12.57
C SER A 183 -14.77 6.34 -12.91
N GLN A 184 -15.19 7.11 -13.93
CA GLN A 184 -16.59 7.16 -14.38
C GLN A 184 -17.04 5.84 -15.02
N ARG A 185 -16.22 5.29 -15.93
CA ARG A 185 -16.53 4.02 -16.61
C ARG A 185 -16.79 2.89 -15.63
N HIS A 186 -16.03 2.83 -14.54
CA HIS A 186 -16.16 1.78 -13.52
C HIS A 186 -16.99 2.18 -12.30
N GLY A 187 -17.56 3.39 -12.24
CA GLY A 187 -18.32 3.88 -11.10
C GLY A 187 -17.54 3.99 -9.79
N VAL A 188 -16.20 4.14 -9.86
CA VAL A 188 -15.29 4.11 -8.71
C VAL A 188 -15.01 5.53 -8.21
N SER A 189 -14.97 5.72 -6.89
CA SER A 189 -14.59 7.01 -6.30
C SER A 189 -13.12 7.35 -6.55
N ILE A 190 -12.86 8.60 -6.93
CA ILE A 190 -11.51 9.14 -7.10
C ILE A 190 -11.28 10.33 -6.17
N ALA A 191 -10.07 10.49 -5.64
CA ALA A 191 -9.69 11.63 -4.82
C ALA A 191 -8.21 11.98 -5.00
N VAL A 192 -7.89 13.27 -4.82
CA VAL A 192 -6.52 13.80 -4.91
C VAL A 192 -6.10 14.32 -3.55
N ALA A 193 -4.93 13.88 -3.07
CA ALA A 193 -4.35 14.31 -1.80
C ALA A 193 -3.05 15.08 -2.02
N THR A 194 -2.87 16.19 -1.26
CA THR A 194 -1.62 16.97 -1.23
C THR A 194 -0.57 16.37 -0.31
N GLY A 195 -0.94 15.37 0.49
CA GLY A 195 -0.04 14.71 1.45
C GLY A 195 -0.77 13.74 2.36
N GLY A 196 -0.04 13.09 3.24
CA GLY A 196 -0.55 12.01 4.10
C GLY A 196 -1.71 12.42 5.01
N THR A 197 -1.73 13.66 5.53
CA THR A 197 -2.81 14.14 6.41
C THR A 197 -4.15 14.21 5.67
N LEU A 198 -4.16 14.79 4.47
CA LEU A 198 -5.37 14.85 3.65
C LEU A 198 -5.78 13.46 3.16
N ALA A 199 -4.82 12.62 2.78
CA ALA A 199 -5.08 11.25 2.39
C ALA A 199 -5.80 10.46 3.49
N ARG A 200 -5.33 10.53 4.75
CA ARG A 200 -5.97 9.89 5.90
C ARG A 200 -7.40 10.41 6.12
N ARG A 201 -7.60 11.73 6.02
CA ARG A 201 -8.92 12.32 6.16
C ARG A 201 -9.89 11.78 5.11
N ILE A 202 -9.49 11.75 3.82
CA ILE A 202 -10.29 11.19 2.73
C ILE A 202 -10.66 9.73 2.99
N VAL A 203 -9.71 8.92 3.47
CA VAL A 203 -9.96 7.50 3.79
C VAL A 203 -10.95 7.34 4.94
N ILE A 204 -10.85 8.18 5.99
CA ILE A 204 -11.78 8.17 7.12
C ILE A 204 -13.20 8.58 6.68
N GLU A 205 -13.31 9.59 5.83
CA GLU A 205 -14.58 10.10 5.32
C GLU A 205 -15.25 9.10 4.36
N LYS A 206 -14.50 8.56 3.40
CA LYS A 206 -15.04 7.66 2.36
C LYS A 206 -15.20 6.21 2.82
N LYS A 207 -14.50 5.79 3.87
CA LYS A 207 -14.53 4.43 4.44
C LYS A 207 -14.49 3.32 3.37
N PRO A 208 -13.51 3.32 2.47
CA PRO A 208 -13.42 2.33 1.41
C PRO A 208 -13.07 0.95 1.98
N ASP A 209 -13.49 -0.11 1.30
CA ASP A 209 -13.07 -1.48 1.61
C ASP A 209 -11.71 -1.80 0.98
N MET A 210 -11.32 -1.03 -0.07
CA MET A 210 -10.05 -1.16 -0.76
C MET A 210 -9.60 0.18 -1.36
N ILE A 211 -8.29 0.39 -1.43
CA ILE A 211 -7.67 1.59 -2.00
C ILE A 211 -6.70 1.16 -3.12
N ILE A 212 -6.83 1.78 -4.30
CA ILE A 212 -5.78 1.81 -5.33
C ILE A 212 -5.09 3.17 -5.17
N ALA A 213 -3.86 3.16 -4.66
CA ALA A 213 -3.11 4.38 -4.40
C ALA A 213 -2.00 4.57 -5.43
N VAL A 214 -1.99 5.71 -6.10
CA VAL A 214 -0.87 6.15 -6.95
C VAL A 214 -0.05 7.14 -6.15
N ALA A 215 1.25 6.91 -5.96
CA ALA A 215 2.16 7.86 -5.32
C ALA A 215 3.63 7.44 -5.49
N CYS A 216 4.55 8.24 -4.95
CA CYS A 216 5.96 7.90 -4.85
C CYS A 216 6.21 6.81 -3.80
N GLU A 217 7.40 6.21 -3.81
CA GLU A 217 7.80 5.12 -2.91
C GLU A 217 7.63 5.49 -1.43
N ARG A 218 7.95 6.75 -1.08
CA ARG A 218 7.85 7.25 0.29
C ARG A 218 6.40 7.31 0.76
N ASP A 219 5.55 7.91 -0.05
CA ASP A 219 4.16 8.17 0.33
C ASP A 219 3.33 6.88 0.28
N LEU A 220 3.60 5.98 -0.68
CA LEU A 220 2.98 4.65 -0.70
C LEU A 220 3.34 3.82 0.54
N THR A 221 4.62 3.81 0.91
CA THR A 221 5.07 3.06 2.10
C THR A 221 4.37 3.55 3.36
N SER A 222 4.30 4.87 3.55
CA SER A 222 3.59 5.47 4.70
C SER A 222 2.08 5.21 4.61
N GLY A 223 1.48 5.46 3.44
CA GLY A 223 0.05 5.28 3.22
C GLY A 223 -0.44 3.85 3.45
N ILE A 224 0.32 2.85 3.01
CA ILE A 224 0.02 1.43 3.25
C ILE A 224 0.00 1.12 4.75
N GLN A 225 0.97 1.65 5.51
CA GLN A 225 1.06 1.43 6.96
C GLN A 225 -0.06 2.15 7.72
N ASP A 226 -0.40 3.37 7.31
CA ASP A 226 -1.38 4.22 7.97
C ASP A 226 -2.83 3.79 7.69
N SER A 227 -3.09 3.25 6.50
CA SER A 227 -4.44 2.81 6.09
C SER A 227 -4.83 1.45 6.66
N TYR A 228 -3.90 0.77 7.32
CA TYR A 228 -4.18 -0.55 7.86
C TYR A 228 -5.37 -0.52 8.84
N PRO A 229 -6.36 -1.44 8.78
CA PRO A 229 -6.36 -2.74 8.07
C PRO A 229 -6.93 -2.73 6.64
N ILE A 230 -7.22 -1.57 6.05
CA ILE A 230 -7.74 -1.47 4.69
C ILE A 230 -6.66 -1.91 3.71
N PRO A 231 -6.93 -2.83 2.78
CA PRO A 231 -5.96 -3.23 1.77
C PRO A 231 -5.68 -2.06 0.81
N VAL A 232 -4.40 -1.76 0.61
CA VAL A 232 -3.93 -0.72 -0.32
C VAL A 232 -3.10 -1.37 -1.41
N PHE A 233 -3.54 -1.27 -2.66
CA PHE A 233 -2.75 -1.64 -3.83
C PHE A 233 -2.00 -0.40 -4.33
N GLY A 234 -0.67 -0.42 -4.27
CA GLY A 234 0.18 0.72 -4.59
C GLY A 234 0.67 0.69 -6.03
N ILE A 235 0.48 1.77 -6.76
CA ILE A 235 1.03 2.01 -8.10
C ILE A 235 2.06 3.14 -7.99
N LEU A 236 3.30 2.85 -8.36
CA LEU A 236 4.36 3.86 -8.34
C LEU A 236 4.16 4.85 -9.48
N ASN A 237 4.22 6.14 -9.18
CA ASN A 237 4.19 7.20 -10.19
C ASN A 237 5.54 7.34 -10.89
N HIS A 238 5.51 7.69 -12.17
CA HIS A 238 6.68 8.09 -12.95
C HIS A 238 7.03 9.55 -12.66
N ARG A 239 8.32 9.85 -12.58
CA ARG A 239 8.84 11.19 -12.22
C ARG A 239 9.80 11.70 -13.29
N PRO A 240 9.33 11.99 -14.51
CA PRO A 240 10.18 12.39 -15.62
C PRO A 240 10.92 13.70 -15.37
N PHE A 241 10.31 14.61 -14.60
CA PHE A 241 10.86 15.94 -14.30
C PHE A 241 11.39 16.07 -12.87
N GLY A 242 11.58 14.94 -12.16
CA GLY A 242 12.05 14.93 -10.78
C GLY A 242 10.95 14.74 -9.74
N PRO A 243 11.29 14.83 -8.44
CA PRO A 243 10.34 14.54 -7.37
C PRO A 243 9.26 15.62 -7.24
N CYS A 244 8.01 15.17 -7.06
CA CYS A 244 6.84 16.01 -6.77
C CYS A 244 6.46 17.06 -7.82
N PHE A 245 6.86 16.86 -9.09
CA PHE A 245 6.59 17.80 -10.17
C PHE A 245 6.14 17.06 -11.43
N ASP A 246 4.97 17.41 -11.96
CA ASP A 246 4.35 16.87 -13.19
C ASP A 246 4.59 15.37 -13.37
N THR A 247 4.19 14.61 -12.35
CA THR A 247 4.40 13.16 -12.36
C THR A 247 3.36 12.46 -13.24
N ASP A 248 3.71 11.29 -13.74
CA ASP A 248 2.85 10.49 -14.62
C ASP A 248 2.50 9.15 -13.99
N VAL A 249 1.52 8.45 -14.55
CA VAL A 249 1.10 7.11 -14.13
C VAL A 249 0.81 6.25 -15.34
N ASP A 250 1.19 4.98 -15.25
CA ASP A 250 0.82 3.97 -16.23
C ASP A 250 -0.66 3.60 -16.09
N MET A 251 -1.48 4.07 -17.03
CA MET A 251 -2.92 3.83 -17.06
C MET A 251 -3.25 2.35 -17.19
N THR A 252 -2.42 1.56 -17.89
CA THR A 252 -2.64 0.12 -18.05
C THR A 252 -2.56 -0.60 -16.71
N MET A 253 -1.71 -0.12 -15.80
CA MET A 253 -1.62 -0.65 -14.43
C MET A 253 -2.87 -0.32 -13.62
N VAL A 254 -3.40 0.89 -13.76
CA VAL A 254 -4.63 1.30 -13.06
C VAL A 254 -5.82 0.46 -13.54
N GLU A 255 -6.01 0.33 -14.85
CA GLU A 255 -7.09 -0.47 -15.44
C GLU A 255 -6.97 -1.96 -15.07
N THR A 256 -5.76 -2.53 -15.11
CA THR A 256 -5.52 -3.91 -14.71
C THR A 256 -5.83 -4.13 -13.23
N ALA A 257 -5.49 -3.17 -12.37
CA ALA A 257 -5.81 -3.24 -10.94
C ALA A 257 -7.33 -3.18 -10.73
N LEU A 258 -8.04 -2.29 -11.40
CA LEU A 258 -9.51 -2.19 -11.34
C LEU A 258 -10.17 -3.49 -11.79
N ALA A 259 -9.80 -4.03 -12.95
CA ALA A 259 -10.34 -5.29 -13.46
C ALA A 259 -10.08 -6.48 -12.51
N SER A 260 -8.98 -6.41 -11.74
CA SER A 260 -8.64 -7.48 -10.78
C SER A 260 -9.45 -7.43 -9.49
N PHE A 261 -9.86 -6.24 -9.05
CA PHE A 261 -10.48 -6.04 -7.74
C PHE A 261 -11.96 -5.69 -7.79
N LEU A 262 -12.51 -5.30 -8.94
CA LEU A 262 -13.95 -5.10 -9.09
C LEU A 262 -14.68 -6.40 -9.40
N TYR A 263 -15.95 -6.46 -9.01
CA TYR A 263 -16.85 -7.50 -9.51
C TYR A 263 -17.01 -7.34 -11.02
N ASP A 264 -17.11 -8.45 -11.76
CA ASP A 264 -17.44 -8.42 -13.18
C ASP A 264 -18.86 -7.88 -13.37
N GLU A 265 -19.09 -7.04 -14.39
CA GLU A 265 -20.40 -6.42 -14.68
C GLU A 265 -21.53 -7.46 -14.86
N ALA A 266 -21.20 -8.68 -15.28
CA ALA A 266 -22.16 -9.80 -15.40
C ALA A 266 -22.81 -10.18 -14.05
N ASP A 267 -22.08 -10.08 -12.93
CA ASP A 267 -22.60 -10.33 -11.57
C ASP A 267 -23.48 -9.15 -11.07
N HIS A 268 -23.36 -7.95 -11.68
CA HIS A 268 -24.18 -6.78 -11.34
C HIS A 268 -25.54 -6.78 -12.03
N ALA A 269 -25.62 -7.32 -13.26
CA ALA A 269 -26.87 -7.35 -14.03
C ALA A 269 -27.93 -8.26 -13.41
N GLU A 270 -27.54 -9.26 -12.66
CA GLU A 270 -28.48 -10.17 -11.96
C GLU A 270 -29.06 -9.57 -10.65
N ARG A 271 -28.46 -8.51 -10.09
CA ARG A 271 -28.84 -7.95 -8.78
C ARG A 271 -29.38 -6.52 -8.79
N SER A 272 -29.21 -5.79 -9.90
CA SER A 272 -29.76 -4.44 -10.08
C SER A 272 -30.75 -4.47 -11.25
N GLY A 273 -32.03 -4.29 -10.96
CA GLY A 273 -33.06 -4.05 -11.97
C GLY A 273 -32.73 -2.80 -12.82
N PRO A 274 -33.44 -2.57 -13.95
CA PRO A 274 -33.05 -1.61 -14.96
C PRO A 274 -33.01 -0.20 -14.40
N HIS A 275 -31.84 0.43 -14.40
CA HIS A 275 -31.67 1.84 -14.09
C HIS A 275 -31.34 2.63 -15.34
N ASP A 276 -32.12 3.68 -15.55
CA ASP A 276 -32.21 4.57 -16.67
C ASP A 276 -30.89 5.03 -17.30
N SER A 277 -30.87 4.99 -18.63
CA SER A 277 -29.88 5.61 -19.52
C SER A 277 -29.91 7.13 -19.37
N HIS A 278 -28.83 7.73 -18.88
CA HIS A 278 -28.61 9.18 -18.92
C HIS A 278 -27.70 9.59 -20.07
N GLU A 279 -28.21 10.56 -20.83
CA GLU A 279 -27.68 11.21 -22.01
C GLU A 279 -26.30 11.85 -21.84
N GLY A 280 -25.58 11.93 -22.98
CA GLY A 280 -24.21 12.41 -23.13
C GLY A 280 -24.01 13.89 -22.73
N GLY A 281 -23.33 14.07 -21.63
CA GLY A 281 -22.63 15.29 -21.25
C GLY A 281 -21.15 15.04 -21.15
N ALA A 282 -20.31 16.04 -21.45
CA ALA A 282 -18.85 15.94 -21.34
C ALA A 282 -18.41 15.33 -20.00
N PRO A 283 -17.42 14.43 -19.95
CA PRO A 283 -17.11 13.65 -18.77
C PRO A 283 -16.68 14.54 -17.61
N LYS A 284 -17.52 14.69 -16.60
CA LYS A 284 -17.18 15.31 -15.31
C LYS A 284 -16.72 14.23 -14.36
N CYS A 285 -15.56 14.38 -13.74
CA CYS A 285 -15.10 13.47 -12.68
C CYS A 285 -16.19 13.28 -11.62
N VAL A 286 -16.51 12.04 -11.27
CA VAL A 286 -17.53 11.76 -10.25
C VAL A 286 -16.89 11.92 -8.87
N SER A 287 -17.09 13.09 -8.27
CA SER A 287 -17.00 13.26 -6.83
C SER A 287 -18.40 12.97 -6.26
N ARG A 288 -18.67 11.74 -5.81
CA ARG A 288 -19.93 11.51 -5.08
C ARG A 288 -19.86 12.22 -3.73
N PRO A 289 -20.81 13.12 -3.40
CA PRO A 289 -20.90 13.67 -2.06
C PRO A 289 -21.18 12.55 -1.07
N ILE A 290 -20.57 12.68 0.09
CA ILE A 290 -20.75 11.79 1.21
C ILE A 290 -22.12 12.08 1.81
N SER A 291 -23.00 11.11 1.81
CA SER A 291 -24.20 11.10 2.65
C SER A 291 -23.87 10.54 4.02
#